data_44abb82ea54af8c734bc86dd6f7fc2ee
#
_entry.id   44abb82ea54af8c734bc86dd6f7fc2ee
#
_cell.length_a   1.000
_cell.length_b   1.000
_cell.length_c   1.000
_cell.angle_alpha   90.00
_cell.angle_beta   90.00
_cell.angle_gamma   90.00
#
_symmetry.space_group_name_H-M   'P 1'
#
loop_
_entity.id
_entity.type
_entity.pdbx_description
1 polymer ?
#
loop_
_entity_poly.entity_id
_entity_poly.type
_entity_poly.pdbx_seq_one_letter_code
_entity_poly.pdbx_strand_id
1 'polypeptide(L)'
;MRNSNVVLAVVVTFNRLDELKVCVAALKSQSYESLNILVVNNGSTDGTKEWLTQQSNVIVINQENLGGAGGFYTGMKYMYDNGYEWLVMMDDDGIPDKNEIKNLIQSYDKVVSAVGKEVILNALVADKDDKDYTAFLWARGSKRTNKILELQKERFFDDIHPFNGTLVKRSVIDKIGMIKKEMFIWGDEKEYMARAVHNGIGLYTIPAAIHYHPKEKGKKGNIIPFVSKYQILVK
;
A
#
# COMPACT_ATOMS: atom_id res chain seq x y z
N MET A 1 24.50 -4.14 -8.91
CA MET A 1 24.19 -2.68 -9.07
C MET A 1 22.80 -2.46 -8.51
N ARG A 2 22.58 -1.48 -7.61
CA ARG A 2 21.23 -1.15 -7.12
C ARG A 2 20.42 -0.51 -8.26
N ASN A 3 19.26 -1.05 -8.58
CA ASN A 3 18.34 -0.49 -9.57
C ASN A 3 17.58 0.70 -8.92
N SER A 4 18.21 1.86 -8.88
CA SER A 4 17.70 3.05 -8.15
C SER A 4 16.33 3.57 -8.60
N ASN A 5 15.87 3.17 -9.79
CA ASN A 5 14.61 3.64 -10.37
C ASN A 5 13.56 2.54 -10.53
N VAL A 6 13.87 1.29 -10.16
CA VAL A 6 12.90 0.18 -10.29
C VAL A 6 12.03 0.09 -9.06
N VAL A 7 10.72 0.13 -9.27
CA VAL A 7 9.71 -0.08 -8.24
C VAL A 7 9.30 -1.55 -8.21
N LEU A 8 9.21 -2.14 -7.03
CA LEU A 8 8.56 -3.43 -6.82
C LEU A 8 7.14 -3.20 -6.28
N ALA A 9 6.11 -3.53 -7.05
CA ALA A 9 4.75 -3.62 -6.54
C ALA A 9 4.54 -5.00 -5.91
N VAL A 10 4.15 -5.04 -4.66
CA VAL A 10 3.85 -6.26 -3.90
C VAL A 10 2.35 -6.37 -3.69
N VAL A 11 1.79 -7.47 -4.16
CA VAL A 11 0.38 -7.86 -3.95
C VAL A 11 0.35 -9.10 -3.07
N VAL A 12 -0.40 -9.06 -1.98
CA VAL A 12 -0.64 -10.23 -1.12
C VAL A 12 -2.03 -10.78 -1.44
N THR A 13 -2.14 -12.10 -1.68
CA THR A 13 -3.42 -12.73 -2.04
C THR A 13 -3.68 -14.01 -1.25
N PHE A 14 -4.94 -14.24 -0.92
CA PHE A 14 -5.42 -15.49 -0.32
C PHE A 14 -6.86 -15.78 -0.75
N ASN A 15 -7.07 -16.79 -1.61
CA ASN A 15 -8.39 -17.24 -2.08
C ASN A 15 -9.27 -16.11 -2.68
N ARG A 16 -8.68 -15.29 -3.55
CA ARG A 16 -9.32 -14.16 -4.24
C ARG A 16 -8.85 -14.05 -5.69
N LEU A 17 -8.93 -15.16 -6.43
CA LEU A 17 -8.39 -15.24 -7.80
C LEU A 17 -8.95 -14.18 -8.74
N ASP A 18 -10.25 -13.87 -8.67
CA ASP A 18 -10.87 -12.95 -9.62
C ASP A 18 -10.48 -11.48 -9.31
N GLU A 19 -10.38 -11.10 -8.05
CA GLU A 19 -9.86 -9.80 -7.63
C GLU A 19 -8.39 -9.67 -8.03
N LEU A 20 -7.57 -10.67 -7.76
CA LEU A 20 -6.16 -10.69 -8.13
C LEU A 20 -5.93 -10.49 -9.63
N LYS A 21 -6.77 -11.12 -10.48
CA LYS A 21 -6.69 -10.93 -11.95
C LYS A 21 -6.85 -9.47 -12.34
N VAL A 22 -7.81 -8.76 -11.72
CA VAL A 22 -8.07 -7.33 -11.97
C VAL A 22 -6.90 -6.49 -11.48
N CYS A 23 -6.41 -6.73 -10.26
CA CYS A 23 -5.27 -6.03 -9.67
C CYS A 23 -4.01 -6.18 -10.54
N VAL A 24 -3.65 -7.41 -10.93
CA VAL A 24 -2.46 -7.68 -11.77
C VAL A 24 -2.61 -7.04 -13.16
N ALA A 25 -3.81 -7.06 -13.76
CA ALA A 25 -4.04 -6.39 -15.04
C ALA A 25 -3.85 -4.87 -14.92
N ALA A 26 -4.32 -4.24 -13.84
CA ALA A 26 -4.12 -2.83 -13.57
C ALA A 26 -2.63 -2.49 -13.36
N LEU A 27 -1.88 -3.33 -12.65
CA LEU A 27 -0.43 -3.18 -12.48
C LEU A 27 0.33 -3.31 -13.80
N LYS A 28 -0.04 -4.26 -14.65
CA LYS A 28 0.58 -4.40 -16.00
C LYS A 28 0.29 -3.22 -16.93
N SER A 29 -0.77 -2.44 -16.65
CA SER A 29 -1.15 -1.26 -17.45
C SER A 29 -0.57 0.05 -16.94
N GLN A 30 0.27 0.04 -15.89
CA GLN A 30 0.86 1.25 -15.32
C GLN A 30 1.70 2.02 -16.35
N SER A 31 1.62 3.35 -16.30
CA SER A 31 2.43 4.24 -17.14
C SER A 31 3.88 4.40 -16.65
N TYR A 32 4.23 3.82 -15.52
CA TYR A 32 5.58 3.78 -15.00
C TYR A 32 6.29 2.51 -15.49
N GLU A 33 7.21 2.66 -16.44
CA GLU A 33 7.81 1.53 -17.17
C GLU A 33 8.77 0.67 -16.31
N SER A 34 9.45 1.28 -15.33
CA SER A 34 10.42 0.58 -14.46
C SER A 34 9.74 -0.09 -13.27
N LEU A 35 8.72 -0.91 -13.54
CA LEU A 35 7.90 -1.61 -12.57
C LEU A 35 8.07 -3.13 -12.67
N ASN A 36 8.37 -3.77 -11.53
CA ASN A 36 8.27 -5.21 -11.36
C ASN A 36 7.07 -5.53 -10.44
N ILE A 37 6.39 -6.62 -10.73
CA ILE A 37 5.22 -7.08 -9.98
C ILE A 37 5.60 -8.35 -9.24
N LEU A 38 5.43 -8.37 -7.93
CA LEU A 38 5.54 -9.55 -7.07
C LEU A 38 4.18 -9.89 -6.49
N VAL A 39 3.71 -11.10 -6.72
CA VAL A 39 2.54 -11.65 -6.03
C VAL A 39 2.99 -12.65 -4.98
N VAL A 40 2.62 -12.41 -3.74
CA VAL A 40 2.77 -13.36 -2.63
C VAL A 40 1.45 -14.12 -2.48
N ASN A 41 1.43 -15.35 -3.01
CA ASN A 41 0.30 -16.26 -2.85
C ASN A 41 0.38 -16.93 -1.47
N ASN A 42 -0.48 -16.54 -0.59
CA ASN A 42 -0.45 -16.87 0.83
C ASN A 42 -1.21 -18.18 1.14
N GLY A 43 -1.00 -19.21 0.29
CA GLY A 43 -1.59 -20.54 0.48
C GLY A 43 -2.99 -20.69 -0.11
N SER A 44 -3.30 -20.01 -1.21
CA SER A 44 -4.60 -20.13 -1.88
C SER A 44 -4.86 -21.53 -2.44
N THR A 45 -6.14 -21.91 -2.44
CA THR A 45 -6.65 -23.21 -2.92
C THR A 45 -7.72 -23.08 -4.03
N ASP A 46 -7.95 -21.87 -4.52
CA ASP A 46 -9.01 -21.49 -5.48
C ASP A 46 -8.54 -21.45 -6.94
N GLY A 47 -7.37 -22.04 -7.26
CA GLY A 47 -6.78 -22.00 -8.60
C GLY A 47 -5.82 -20.82 -8.81
N THR A 48 -5.59 -19.98 -7.79
CA THR A 48 -4.66 -18.85 -7.87
C THR A 48 -3.24 -19.29 -8.25
N LYS A 49 -2.74 -20.37 -7.65
CA LYS A 49 -1.39 -20.88 -7.93
C LYS A 49 -1.22 -21.26 -9.40
N GLU A 50 -2.18 -22.01 -9.95
CA GLU A 50 -2.19 -22.47 -11.34
C GLU A 50 -2.25 -21.28 -12.30
N TRP A 51 -3.11 -20.30 -12.01
CA TRP A 51 -3.22 -19.09 -12.83
C TRP A 51 -1.92 -18.28 -12.83
N LEU A 52 -1.27 -18.15 -11.67
CA LEU A 52 -0.01 -17.40 -11.54
C LEU A 52 1.13 -18.03 -12.35
N THR A 53 1.17 -19.36 -12.52
CA THR A 53 2.20 -20.01 -13.36
C THR A 53 2.11 -19.63 -14.84
N GLN A 54 0.95 -19.13 -15.29
CA GLN A 54 0.70 -18.70 -16.67
C GLN A 54 0.99 -17.20 -16.88
N GLN A 55 1.32 -16.46 -15.81
CA GLN A 55 1.53 -15.03 -15.91
C GLN A 55 2.98 -14.70 -16.28
N SER A 56 3.18 -14.13 -17.48
CA SER A 56 4.46 -13.52 -17.84
C SER A 56 4.68 -12.21 -17.08
N ASN A 57 5.94 -11.90 -16.76
CA ASN A 57 6.36 -10.65 -16.11
C ASN A 57 5.75 -10.43 -14.71
N VAL A 58 5.43 -11.52 -14.01
CA VAL A 58 5.02 -11.52 -12.60
C VAL A 58 5.96 -12.44 -11.83
N ILE A 59 6.57 -11.92 -10.80
CA ILE A 59 7.35 -12.70 -9.84
C ILE A 59 6.35 -13.32 -8.85
N VAL A 60 6.49 -14.61 -8.56
CA VAL A 60 5.55 -15.32 -7.69
C VAL A 60 6.29 -15.96 -6.52
N ILE A 61 5.80 -15.72 -5.31
CA ILE A 61 6.18 -16.47 -4.11
C ILE A 61 4.95 -17.22 -3.61
N ASN A 62 5.04 -18.55 -3.55
CA ASN A 62 4.01 -19.37 -2.91
C ASN A 62 4.50 -19.74 -1.51
N GLN A 63 3.68 -19.49 -0.51
CA GLN A 63 3.93 -19.85 0.88
C GLN A 63 2.66 -20.40 1.54
N GLU A 64 2.79 -20.97 2.73
CA GLU A 64 1.64 -21.26 3.58
C GLU A 64 0.96 -19.95 4.05
N ASN A 65 -0.28 -20.04 4.53
CA ASN A 65 -0.99 -18.84 4.99
C ASN A 65 -0.36 -18.31 6.30
N LEU A 66 0.41 -17.24 6.15
CA LEU A 66 1.04 -16.49 7.25
C LEU A 66 0.28 -15.21 7.61
N GLY A 67 -0.98 -15.07 7.15
CA GLY A 67 -1.76 -13.84 7.30
C GLY A 67 -1.26 -12.71 6.41
N GLY A 68 -1.99 -11.58 6.39
CA GLY A 68 -1.60 -10.38 5.63
C GLY A 68 -0.23 -9.87 6.03
N ALA A 69 0.04 -9.77 7.34
CA ALA A 69 1.33 -9.34 7.88
C ALA A 69 2.51 -10.20 7.39
N GLY A 70 2.34 -11.53 7.36
CA GLY A 70 3.35 -12.46 6.85
C GLY A 70 3.56 -12.32 5.34
N GLY A 71 2.49 -12.09 4.58
CA GLY A 71 2.56 -11.84 3.14
C GLY A 71 3.32 -10.56 2.81
N PHE A 72 2.98 -9.45 3.45
CA PHE A 72 3.70 -8.18 3.26
C PHE A 72 5.14 -8.22 3.77
N TYR A 73 5.40 -8.91 4.88
CA TYR A 73 6.79 -9.16 5.32
C TYR A 73 7.60 -9.88 4.25
N THR A 74 7.05 -10.94 3.65
CA THR A 74 7.73 -11.71 2.59
C THR A 74 8.01 -10.83 1.37
N GLY A 75 7.05 -10.01 0.94
CA GLY A 75 7.22 -9.07 -0.16
C GLY A 75 8.28 -8.00 0.14
N MET A 76 8.25 -7.42 1.35
CA MET A 76 9.24 -6.43 1.80
C MET A 76 10.64 -7.03 1.91
N LYS A 77 10.76 -8.26 2.43
CA LYS A 77 12.03 -8.99 2.47
C LYS A 77 12.57 -9.27 1.07
N TYR A 78 11.74 -9.69 0.13
CA TYR A 78 12.14 -9.90 -1.25
C TYR A 78 12.66 -8.60 -1.89
N MET A 79 11.94 -7.48 -1.72
CA MET A 79 12.38 -6.14 -2.14
C MET A 79 13.78 -5.83 -1.61
N TYR A 80 13.98 -6.05 -0.32
CA TYR A 80 15.24 -5.74 0.38
C TYR A 80 16.39 -6.61 -0.11
N ASP A 81 16.21 -7.92 -0.16
CA ASP A 81 17.24 -8.89 -0.55
C ASP A 81 17.66 -8.73 -2.02
N ASN A 82 16.74 -8.31 -2.90
CA ASN A 82 16.97 -8.13 -4.33
C ASN A 82 17.40 -6.71 -4.73
N GLY A 83 17.65 -5.83 -3.76
CA GLY A 83 18.26 -4.53 -4.00
C GLY A 83 17.33 -3.48 -4.64
N TYR A 84 16.00 -3.64 -4.54
CA TYR A 84 15.07 -2.61 -4.97
C TYR A 84 15.15 -1.39 -4.05
N GLU A 85 14.98 -0.21 -4.63
CA GLU A 85 14.93 1.05 -3.87
C GLU A 85 13.51 1.39 -3.42
N TRP A 86 12.50 0.99 -4.19
CA TRP A 86 11.11 1.37 -4.01
C TRP A 86 10.18 0.18 -3.89
N LEU A 87 9.30 0.22 -2.91
CA LEU A 87 8.25 -0.75 -2.66
C LEU A 87 6.89 -0.06 -2.72
N VAL A 88 5.95 -0.61 -3.49
CA VAL A 88 4.53 -0.27 -3.40
C VAL A 88 3.78 -1.49 -2.88
N MET A 89 2.98 -1.33 -1.83
CA MET A 89 2.21 -2.40 -1.21
C MET A 89 0.72 -2.21 -1.43
N MET A 90 0.01 -3.29 -1.74
CA MET A 90 -1.43 -3.32 -1.90
C MET A 90 -2.02 -4.71 -1.69
N ASP A 91 -3.29 -4.77 -1.31
CA ASP A 91 -4.08 -5.99 -1.27
C ASP A 91 -4.54 -6.41 -2.69
N ASP A 92 -5.00 -7.64 -2.85
CA ASP A 92 -5.43 -8.23 -4.12
C ASP A 92 -6.74 -7.64 -4.68
N ASP A 93 -7.56 -6.96 -3.85
CA ASP A 93 -8.77 -6.26 -4.26
C ASP A 93 -8.56 -4.76 -4.55
N GLY A 94 -7.30 -4.30 -4.46
CA GLY A 94 -6.88 -2.97 -4.88
C GLY A 94 -6.67 -2.87 -6.38
N ILE A 95 -7.07 -1.73 -6.97
CA ILE A 95 -6.96 -1.47 -8.42
C ILE A 95 -6.23 -0.13 -8.59
N PRO A 96 -4.91 -0.13 -8.83
CA PRO A 96 -4.17 1.11 -9.04
C PRO A 96 -4.62 1.79 -10.35
N ASP A 97 -4.87 3.12 -10.30
CA ASP A 97 -5.06 3.92 -11.51
C ASP A 97 -3.81 3.87 -12.39
N LYS A 98 -3.98 4.02 -13.70
CA LYS A 98 -2.89 3.93 -14.68
C LYS A 98 -1.65 4.77 -14.33
N ASN A 99 -1.81 5.89 -13.65
CA ASN A 99 -0.73 6.81 -13.30
C ASN A 99 -0.35 6.77 -11.80
N GLU A 100 -0.90 5.86 -11.01
CA GLU A 100 -0.70 5.84 -9.57
C GLU A 100 0.78 5.79 -9.18
N ILE A 101 1.51 4.78 -9.65
CA ILE A 101 2.92 4.58 -9.29
C ILE A 101 3.79 5.75 -9.80
N LYS A 102 3.55 6.22 -11.01
CA LYS A 102 4.23 7.39 -11.56
C LYS A 102 4.03 8.63 -10.68
N ASN A 103 2.80 8.89 -10.27
CA ASN A 103 2.46 10.06 -9.45
C ASN A 103 3.06 9.96 -8.04
N LEU A 104 3.08 8.77 -7.42
CA LEU A 104 3.75 8.55 -6.14
C LEU A 104 5.24 8.84 -6.23
N ILE A 105 5.94 8.24 -7.20
CA ILE A 105 7.39 8.44 -7.38
C ILE A 105 7.74 9.89 -7.66
N GLN A 106 7.01 10.56 -8.57
CA GLN A 106 7.24 11.96 -8.92
C GLN A 106 6.94 12.94 -7.77
N SER A 107 6.14 12.54 -6.81
CA SER A 107 5.79 13.35 -5.65
C SER A 107 6.78 13.19 -4.50
N TYR A 108 7.55 12.10 -4.43
CA TYR A 108 8.36 11.78 -3.25
C TYR A 108 9.33 12.89 -2.85
N ASP A 109 10.22 13.29 -3.75
CA ASP A 109 11.23 14.33 -3.45
C ASP A 109 10.61 15.70 -3.18
N LYS A 110 9.47 16.00 -3.82
CA LYS A 110 8.73 17.24 -3.60
C LYS A 110 8.14 17.30 -2.19
N VAL A 111 7.59 16.17 -1.70
CA VAL A 111 7.05 16.10 -0.35
C VAL A 111 8.19 16.14 0.67
N VAL A 112 9.26 15.35 0.48
CA VAL A 112 10.45 15.37 1.36
C VAL A 112 10.99 16.79 1.49
N SER A 113 11.16 17.52 0.37
CA SER A 113 11.65 18.90 0.37
C SER A 113 10.71 19.87 1.09
N ALA A 114 9.39 19.67 0.96
CA ALA A 114 8.40 20.54 1.58
C ALA A 114 8.30 20.33 3.10
N VAL A 115 8.46 19.08 3.58
CA VAL A 115 8.26 18.75 5.00
C VAL A 115 9.57 18.59 5.78
N GLY A 116 10.72 18.58 5.11
CA GLY A 116 12.05 18.52 5.74
C GLY A 116 12.37 17.20 6.43
N LYS A 117 11.71 16.09 6.05
CA LYS A 117 11.92 14.77 6.65
C LYS A 117 11.58 13.65 5.66
N GLU A 118 12.08 12.44 5.94
CA GLU A 118 11.74 11.24 5.20
C GLU A 118 10.25 10.89 5.35
N VAL A 119 9.66 10.29 4.31
CA VAL A 119 8.22 10.06 4.25
C VAL A 119 7.87 8.65 3.74
N ILE A 120 6.70 8.18 4.13
CA ILE A 120 5.93 7.13 3.44
C ILE A 120 4.80 7.84 2.71
N LEU A 121 4.59 7.53 1.43
CA LEU A 121 3.49 8.08 0.66
C LEU A 121 2.40 7.03 0.46
N ASN A 122 1.17 7.51 0.32
CA ASN A 122 0.02 6.66 0.03
C ASN A 122 -0.77 7.26 -1.14
N ALA A 123 -1.34 6.41 -1.97
CA ALA A 123 -2.33 6.84 -2.95
C ALA A 123 -3.62 7.30 -2.25
N LEU A 124 -4.40 8.16 -2.89
CA LEU A 124 -5.74 8.48 -2.46
C LEU A 124 -6.67 7.31 -2.78
N VAL A 125 -7.21 6.67 -1.75
CA VAL A 125 -8.02 5.46 -1.91
C VAL A 125 -9.48 5.83 -2.18
N ALA A 126 -9.89 5.69 -3.43
CA ALA A 126 -11.25 5.95 -3.90
C ALA A 126 -12.11 4.67 -3.88
N ASP A 127 -13.40 4.82 -3.64
CA ASP A 127 -14.37 3.73 -3.79
C ASP A 127 -14.43 3.31 -5.27
N LYS A 128 -14.26 2.01 -5.54
CA LYS A 128 -14.28 1.49 -6.92
C LYS A 128 -15.66 1.60 -7.59
N ASP A 129 -16.73 1.60 -6.80
CA ASP A 129 -18.12 1.62 -7.27
C ASP A 129 -18.69 3.04 -7.28
N ASP A 130 -18.20 3.94 -6.40
CA ASP A 130 -18.55 5.36 -6.34
C ASP A 130 -17.27 6.23 -6.28
N LYS A 131 -16.68 6.45 -7.44
CA LYS A 131 -15.38 7.12 -7.59
C LYS A 131 -15.33 8.57 -7.12
N ASP A 132 -16.46 9.15 -6.78
CA ASP A 132 -16.55 10.52 -6.24
C ASP A 132 -16.19 10.57 -4.74
N TYR A 133 -16.10 9.42 -4.08
CA TYR A 133 -15.84 9.31 -2.64
C TYR A 133 -14.67 8.38 -2.32
N THR A 134 -14.09 8.56 -1.12
CA THR A 134 -13.07 7.64 -0.60
C THR A 134 -13.70 6.30 -0.22
N ALA A 135 -12.96 5.20 -0.41
CA ALA A 135 -13.39 3.85 -0.03
C ALA A 135 -13.47 3.68 1.50
N PHE A 136 -12.64 4.40 2.22
CA PHE A 136 -12.55 4.37 3.68
C PHE A 136 -12.86 5.73 4.29
N LEU A 137 -13.34 5.71 5.53
CA LEU A 137 -13.47 6.92 6.33
C LEU A 137 -12.12 7.33 6.92
N TRP A 138 -11.88 8.63 7.02
CA TRP A 138 -10.71 9.16 7.71
C TRP A 138 -10.77 8.85 9.22
N ALA A 139 -9.63 8.96 9.87
CA ALA A 139 -9.52 8.71 11.29
C ALA A 139 -10.56 9.50 12.11
N ARG A 140 -11.02 8.92 13.22
CA ARG A 140 -12.01 9.55 14.11
C ARG A 140 -11.52 10.92 14.57
N GLY A 141 -12.33 11.94 14.33
CA GLY A 141 -12.01 13.35 14.66
C GLY A 141 -11.35 14.11 13.52
N SER A 142 -11.02 13.46 12.40
CA SER A 142 -10.66 14.16 11.18
C SER A 142 -11.86 14.97 10.67
N LYS A 143 -11.59 16.20 10.23
CA LYS A 143 -12.57 17.06 9.55
C LYS A 143 -12.42 17.00 8.03
N ARG A 144 -11.60 16.08 7.53
CA ARG A 144 -11.32 15.93 6.11
C ARG A 144 -12.55 15.42 5.38
N THR A 145 -12.83 16.01 4.23
CA THR A 145 -13.90 15.54 3.33
C THR A 145 -13.59 14.15 2.78
N ASN A 146 -14.63 13.42 2.41
CA ASN A 146 -14.50 12.15 1.67
C ASN A 146 -14.70 12.33 0.15
N LYS A 147 -14.88 13.56 -0.34
CA LYS A 147 -15.08 13.85 -1.76
C LYS A 147 -13.74 13.95 -2.49
N ILE A 148 -13.53 13.09 -3.47
CA ILE A 148 -12.28 12.99 -4.22
C ILE A 148 -11.89 14.32 -4.88
N LEU A 149 -12.83 14.99 -5.56
CA LEU A 149 -12.55 16.26 -6.24
C LEU A 149 -12.11 17.39 -5.29
N GLU A 150 -12.56 17.35 -4.03
CA GLU A 150 -12.11 18.33 -3.04
C GLU A 150 -10.71 18.01 -2.54
N LEU A 151 -10.42 16.72 -2.29
CA LEU A 151 -9.10 16.26 -1.87
C LEU A 151 -8.04 16.51 -2.94
N GLN A 152 -8.39 16.38 -4.21
CA GLN A 152 -7.48 16.61 -5.34
C GLN A 152 -7.07 18.08 -5.53
N LYS A 153 -7.66 19.03 -4.79
CA LYS A 153 -7.19 20.42 -4.75
C LYS A 153 -5.92 20.58 -3.92
N GLU A 154 -5.63 19.65 -3.02
CA GLU A 154 -4.39 19.60 -2.23
C GLU A 154 -3.27 18.90 -3.02
N ARG A 155 -2.03 19.30 -2.79
CA ARG A 155 -0.86 18.62 -3.36
C ARG A 155 -0.55 17.32 -2.63
N PHE A 156 -0.67 17.33 -1.31
CA PHE A 156 -0.54 16.22 -0.39
C PHE A 156 -1.13 16.61 0.97
N PHE A 157 -1.46 15.61 1.79
CA PHE A 157 -1.97 15.83 3.14
C PHE A 157 -1.60 14.67 4.09
N ASP A 158 -1.63 14.95 5.40
CA ASP A 158 -1.14 14.11 6.49
C ASP A 158 -2.18 13.10 7.02
N ASP A 159 -2.85 12.37 6.15
CA ASP A 159 -3.79 11.30 6.51
C ASP A 159 -3.63 10.19 5.47
N ILE A 160 -3.62 8.91 5.87
CA ILE A 160 -3.36 7.79 4.96
C ILE A 160 -4.28 6.61 5.20
N HIS A 161 -4.47 5.79 4.16
CA HIS A 161 -5.08 4.47 4.24
C HIS A 161 -4.02 3.41 3.86
N PRO A 162 -3.16 2.96 4.82
CA PRO A 162 -1.97 2.18 4.52
C PRO A 162 -2.28 0.83 3.89
N PHE A 163 -1.29 0.31 3.16
CA PHE A 163 -1.30 -0.91 2.37
C PHE A 163 -2.29 -0.93 1.20
N ASN A 164 -2.79 0.24 0.83
CA ASN A 164 -3.60 0.47 -0.38
C ASN A 164 -2.86 1.49 -1.27
N GLY A 165 -1.90 1.02 -2.09
CA GLY A 165 -1.03 1.89 -2.86
C GLY A 165 -0.03 2.66 -1.98
N THR A 166 0.59 1.98 -1.02
CA THR A 166 1.56 2.57 -0.09
C THR A 166 2.97 2.45 -0.62
N LEU A 167 3.61 3.58 -0.90
CA LEU A 167 5.00 3.69 -1.35
C LEU A 167 5.95 3.83 -0.17
N VAL A 168 6.90 2.90 -0.06
CA VAL A 168 7.95 2.88 0.96
C VAL A 168 9.32 2.87 0.28
N LYS A 169 10.21 3.76 0.68
CA LYS A 169 11.61 3.76 0.25
C LYS A 169 12.43 2.80 1.09
N ARG A 170 13.47 2.21 0.50
CA ARG A 170 14.40 1.30 1.19
C ARG A 170 14.98 1.92 2.48
N SER A 171 15.36 3.19 2.45
CA SER A 171 15.90 3.89 3.60
C SER A 171 14.96 3.94 4.81
N VAL A 172 13.64 3.93 4.57
CA VAL A 172 12.64 3.78 5.64
C VAL A 172 12.77 2.42 6.30
N ILE A 173 12.89 1.35 5.50
CA ILE A 173 13.08 -0.02 6.02
C ILE A 173 14.41 -0.14 6.77
N ASP A 174 15.47 0.47 6.26
CA ASP A 174 16.77 0.53 6.96
C ASP A 174 16.64 1.17 8.34
N LYS A 175 15.79 2.18 8.48
CA LYS A 175 15.60 2.95 9.70
C LYS A 175 14.68 2.28 10.72
N ILE A 176 13.56 1.72 10.28
CA ILE A 176 12.51 1.21 11.17
C ILE A 176 12.33 -0.31 11.13
N GLY A 177 13.05 -1.01 10.25
CA GLY A 177 12.89 -2.45 10.04
C GLY A 177 11.67 -2.82 9.22
N MET A 178 11.43 -4.11 9.11
CA MET A 178 10.33 -4.70 8.32
C MET A 178 9.03 -4.80 9.13
N ILE A 179 7.93 -5.12 8.45
CA ILE A 179 6.64 -5.43 9.07
C ILE A 179 6.81 -6.61 10.03
N LYS A 180 6.08 -6.61 11.15
CA LYS A 180 6.06 -7.69 12.13
C LYS A 180 5.14 -8.81 11.68
N LYS A 181 5.69 -9.85 11.05
CA LYS A 181 4.96 -10.99 10.52
C LYS A 181 4.13 -11.74 11.57
N GLU A 182 4.54 -11.66 12.84
CA GLU A 182 3.90 -12.31 13.98
C GLU A 182 2.50 -11.75 14.26
N MET A 183 2.16 -10.60 13.72
CA MET A 183 0.82 -10.00 13.88
C MET A 183 -0.26 -10.73 13.08
N PHE A 184 0.14 -11.60 12.15
CA PHE A 184 -0.70 -12.43 11.30
C PHE A 184 -1.69 -11.63 10.47
N ILE A 185 -2.75 -11.06 11.09
CA ILE A 185 -3.77 -10.24 10.43
C ILE A 185 -4.27 -9.17 11.40
N TRP A 186 -4.49 -7.96 10.88
CA TRP A 186 -5.04 -6.79 11.56
C TRP A 186 -4.08 -6.11 12.55
N GLY A 187 -3.77 -4.89 12.23
CA GLY A 187 -2.98 -4.00 13.06
C GLY A 187 -1.50 -3.92 12.68
N ASP A 188 -1.02 -4.78 11.78
CA ASP A 188 0.33 -4.71 11.22
C ASP A 188 0.57 -3.38 10.49
N GLU A 189 -0.39 -2.92 9.69
CA GLU A 189 -0.37 -1.62 9.04
C GLU A 189 -0.32 -0.47 10.06
N LYS A 190 -1.06 -0.59 11.16
CA LYS A 190 -1.09 0.42 12.23
C LYS A 190 0.22 0.46 12.99
N GLU A 191 0.75 -0.71 13.35
CA GLU A 191 2.05 -0.83 14.04
C GLU A 191 3.17 -0.25 13.18
N TYR A 192 3.21 -0.60 11.89
CA TYR A 192 4.26 -0.14 10.99
C TYR A 192 4.24 1.38 10.84
N MET A 193 3.05 1.97 10.65
CA MET A 193 2.89 3.42 10.53
C MET A 193 3.16 4.15 11.85
N ALA A 194 2.74 3.60 13.00
CA ALA A 194 3.05 4.17 14.31
C ALA A 194 4.58 4.18 14.56
N ARG A 195 5.26 3.09 14.22
CA ARG A 195 6.71 2.98 14.32
C ARG A 195 7.42 3.97 13.38
N ALA A 196 6.90 4.18 12.17
CA ALA A 196 7.40 5.19 11.24
C ALA A 196 7.32 6.60 11.84
N VAL A 197 6.15 6.99 12.34
CA VAL A 197 5.94 8.30 12.98
C VAL A 197 6.82 8.48 14.21
N HIS A 198 6.94 7.47 15.07
CA HIS A 198 7.81 7.50 16.26
C HIS A 198 9.28 7.75 15.88
N ASN A 199 9.71 7.26 14.72
CA ASN A 199 11.06 7.46 14.18
C ASN A 199 11.19 8.72 13.30
N GLY A 200 10.23 9.65 13.34
CA GLY A 200 10.29 10.92 12.64
C GLY A 200 9.99 10.85 11.13
N ILE A 201 9.42 9.74 10.64
CA ILE A 201 9.00 9.59 9.25
C ILE A 201 7.60 10.18 9.09
N GLY A 202 7.40 11.01 8.07
CA GLY A 202 6.10 11.58 7.74
C GLY A 202 5.22 10.60 6.97
N LEU A 203 3.90 10.70 7.15
CA LEU A 203 2.91 9.91 6.44
C LEU A 203 2.02 10.85 5.64
N TYR A 204 1.96 10.68 4.30
CA TYR A 204 1.21 11.61 3.45
C TYR A 204 0.49 10.89 2.33
N THR A 205 -0.75 11.31 2.05
CA THR A 205 -1.51 10.92 0.87
C THR A 205 -1.21 11.87 -0.30
N ILE A 206 -1.06 11.30 -1.50
CA ILE A 206 -0.88 12.00 -2.76
C ILE A 206 -2.19 11.94 -3.55
N PRO A 207 -2.99 13.03 -3.58
CA PRO A 207 -4.31 13.01 -4.23
C PRO A 207 -4.26 12.79 -5.75
N ALA A 208 -3.13 13.07 -6.40
CA ALA A 208 -2.92 12.80 -7.81
C ALA A 208 -2.68 11.30 -8.12
N ALA A 209 -2.37 10.50 -7.11
CA ALA A 209 -2.21 9.05 -7.22
C ALA A 209 -3.49 8.39 -6.69
N ILE A 210 -4.27 7.78 -7.58
CA ILE A 210 -5.56 7.17 -7.22
C ILE A 210 -5.42 5.65 -7.14
N HIS A 211 -5.93 5.09 -6.05
CA HIS A 211 -6.08 3.66 -5.82
C HIS A 211 -7.56 3.33 -5.63
N TYR A 212 -8.14 2.48 -6.44
CA TYR A 212 -9.54 2.07 -6.27
C TYR A 212 -9.60 0.84 -5.37
N HIS A 213 -10.56 0.84 -4.45
CA HIS A 213 -10.77 -0.25 -3.50
C HIS A 213 -12.27 -0.43 -3.24
N PRO A 214 -12.76 -1.65 -2.98
CA PRO A 214 -14.13 -1.84 -2.52
C PRO A 214 -14.40 -1.03 -1.26
N LYS A 215 -15.56 -0.38 -1.20
CA LYS A 215 -15.98 0.33 0.01
C LYS A 215 -16.10 -0.65 1.17
N GLU A 216 -15.54 -0.30 2.30
CA GLU A 216 -15.74 -1.08 3.52
C GLU A 216 -17.24 -1.14 3.85
N LYS A 217 -17.85 -2.31 3.66
CA LYS A 217 -19.26 -2.52 4.04
C LYS A 217 -19.29 -2.45 5.57
N GLY A 218 -19.76 -1.32 6.10
CA GLY A 218 -19.82 -1.06 7.52
C GLY A 218 -20.49 -2.23 8.26
N LYS A 219 -19.69 -3.07 8.89
CA LYS A 219 -20.19 -3.92 9.96
C LYS A 219 -20.64 -2.96 11.06
N LYS A 220 -21.94 -2.97 11.39
CA LYS A 220 -22.43 -2.39 12.64
C LYS A 220 -21.80 -3.14 13.80
N GLY A 221 -20.62 -2.73 14.23
CA GLY A 221 -19.88 -3.35 15.33
C GLY A 221 -18.48 -2.76 15.38
N ASN A 222 -18.27 -1.85 16.33
CA ASN A 222 -16.99 -1.34 16.84
C ASN A 222 -15.83 -1.36 15.85
N ILE A 223 -15.90 -0.56 14.78
CA ILE A 223 -14.74 -0.15 14.01
C ILE A 223 -13.88 0.63 14.99
N ILE A 224 -12.76 0.05 15.41
CA ILE A 224 -11.72 0.82 16.07
C ILE A 224 -11.18 1.74 14.98
N PRO A 225 -11.51 3.04 15.02
CA PRO A 225 -11.13 3.94 13.95
C PRO A 225 -9.61 3.96 13.83
N PHE A 226 -9.12 4.03 12.61
CA PHE A 226 -7.73 4.33 12.33
C PHE A 226 -7.41 5.67 13.03
N VAL A 227 -6.66 5.62 14.11
CA VAL A 227 -6.46 6.81 14.96
C VAL A 227 -5.30 7.61 14.39
N SER A 228 -5.55 8.83 13.97
CA SER A 228 -4.52 9.86 13.74
C SER A 228 -3.72 10.21 15.03
N LYS A 229 -3.96 9.51 16.12
CA LYS A 229 -3.24 9.60 17.40
C LYS A 229 -2.19 8.51 17.54
N TYR A 230 -1.22 8.47 16.63
CA TYR A 230 0.03 7.74 16.87
C TYR A 230 0.83 8.26 18.07
N GLN A 231 0.34 9.31 18.72
CA GLN A 231 0.99 9.92 19.89
C GLN A 231 0.67 9.26 21.25
N ILE A 232 -0.23 8.26 21.33
CA ILE A 232 -0.75 7.76 22.62
C ILE A 232 -0.25 6.37 23.02
N LEU A 233 0.47 5.63 22.16
CA LEU A 233 0.94 4.28 22.49
C LEU A 233 2.40 4.17 22.94
N VAL A 234 2.99 5.29 23.40
CA VAL A 234 4.32 5.27 24.03
C VAL A 234 4.21 5.91 25.41
N LYS A 235 3.79 5.11 26.37
CA LYS A 235 4.15 5.25 27.78
C LYS A 235 4.67 3.93 28.27
#